data_6cc3fc57813e565a6effb4ef40a6d9df
#
_entry.id   6cc3fc57813e565a6effb4ef40a6d9df
#
_cell.length_a   1.000
_cell.length_b   1.000
_cell.length_c   1.000
_cell.angle_alpha   90.00
_cell.angle_beta   90.00
_cell.angle_gamma   90.00
#
_symmetry.space_group_name_H-M   'P 1'
#
loop_
_entity.id
_entity.type
_entity.pdbx_description
1 polymer ?
#
loop_
_entity_poly.entity_id
_entity_poly.type
_entity_poly.pdbx_seq_one_letter_code
_entity_poly.pdbx_strand_id
1 'polypeptide(L)'
;MVELTVTIDDPVGLHARPATVAVNAASKFVCEVDVTYLDKTVNMKSIMGVMSLGVPTQSEITITCDGDDEEQAIETIVNVLRQQAVIK
;
A
#
# COMPACT_ATOMS: atom_id res chain seq x y z
N MET A 1 12.13 -4.25 10.27
CA MET A 1 11.10 -4.45 9.24
C MET A 1 9.77 -4.77 9.90
N VAL A 2 8.71 -4.10 9.49
CA VAL A 2 7.35 -4.36 9.94
C VAL A 2 6.45 -4.59 8.73
N GLU A 3 5.41 -5.39 8.90
CA GLU A 3 4.48 -5.66 7.81
C GLU A 3 3.05 -5.85 8.32
N LEU A 4 2.08 -5.59 7.44
CA LEU A 4 0.68 -5.77 7.75
C LEU A 4 -0.07 -6.19 6.49
N THR A 5 -0.93 -7.19 6.63
CA THR A 5 -1.78 -7.64 5.52
C THR A 5 -3.14 -6.98 5.66
N VAL A 6 -3.61 -6.36 4.56
CA VAL A 6 -4.88 -5.64 4.53
C VAL A 6 -5.67 -6.07 3.31
N THR A 7 -6.98 -5.82 3.34
CA THR A 7 -7.89 -6.20 2.26
C THR A 7 -8.32 -4.95 1.48
N ILE A 8 -8.22 -5.02 0.15
CA ILE A 8 -8.65 -3.94 -0.72
C ILE A 8 -10.18 -3.85 -0.69
N ASP A 9 -10.70 -2.68 -0.38
CA ASP A 9 -12.14 -2.44 -0.26
C ASP A 9 -12.70 -1.55 -1.38
N ASP A 10 -11.83 -0.85 -2.12
CA ASP A 10 -12.28 -0.04 -3.25
C ASP A 10 -13.01 -0.92 -4.26
N PRO A 11 -14.22 -0.53 -4.72
CA PRO A 11 -15.03 -1.40 -5.59
C PRO A 11 -14.36 -1.79 -6.90
N VAL A 12 -13.44 -0.98 -7.40
CA VAL A 12 -12.74 -1.24 -8.66
C VAL A 12 -11.41 -1.95 -8.43
N GLY A 13 -10.95 -2.02 -7.17
CA GLY A 13 -9.66 -2.57 -6.85
C GLY A 13 -8.59 -1.48 -6.76
N LEU A 14 -7.34 -1.86 -6.87
CA LEU A 14 -6.21 -0.92 -6.71
C LEU A 14 -5.88 -0.26 -8.05
N HIS A 15 -6.81 0.56 -8.55
CA HIS A 15 -6.66 1.30 -9.80
C HIS A 15 -5.96 2.66 -9.53
N ALA A 16 -5.97 3.57 -10.53
CA ALA A 16 -5.16 4.80 -10.48
C ALA A 16 -5.38 5.66 -9.23
N ARG A 17 -6.66 5.90 -8.85
CA ARG A 17 -6.93 6.78 -7.71
C ARG A 17 -6.46 6.20 -6.37
N PRO A 18 -6.85 4.97 -5.99
CA PRO A 18 -6.31 4.41 -4.74
C PRO A 18 -4.81 4.16 -4.79
N ALA A 19 -4.25 3.83 -5.97
CA ALA A 19 -2.80 3.71 -6.10
C ALA A 19 -2.11 5.04 -5.80
N THR A 20 -2.66 6.17 -6.29
CA THR A 20 -2.13 7.49 -6.00
C THR A 20 -2.19 7.81 -4.51
N VAL A 21 -3.28 7.48 -3.85
CA VAL A 21 -3.40 7.65 -2.40
C VAL A 21 -2.30 6.87 -1.68
N ALA A 22 -2.11 5.62 -2.05
CA ALA A 22 -1.09 4.77 -1.43
C ALA A 22 0.32 5.30 -1.64
N VAL A 23 0.65 5.68 -2.87
CA VAL A 23 1.97 6.21 -3.20
C VAL A 23 2.25 7.52 -2.47
N ASN A 24 1.27 8.42 -2.41
CA ASN A 24 1.44 9.69 -1.71
C ASN A 24 1.66 9.47 -0.21
N ALA A 25 0.95 8.54 0.39
CA ALA A 25 1.13 8.22 1.81
C ALA A 25 2.51 7.63 2.07
N ALA A 26 2.94 6.67 1.24
CA ALA A 26 4.23 6.01 1.40
C ALA A 26 5.41 6.97 1.17
N SER A 27 5.26 7.91 0.25
CA SER A 27 6.34 8.82 -0.13
C SER A 27 6.72 9.83 0.96
N LYS A 28 5.91 9.95 1.99
CA LYS A 28 6.21 10.85 3.12
C LYS A 28 7.28 10.31 4.04
N PHE A 29 7.63 9.03 3.92
CA PHE A 29 8.55 8.37 4.85
C PHE A 29 9.87 8.03 4.17
N VAL A 30 10.93 7.98 4.99
CA VAL A 30 12.29 7.68 4.51
C VAL A 30 12.48 6.18 4.31
N CYS A 31 11.81 5.36 5.12
CA CYS A 31 11.95 3.91 5.04
C CYS A 31 11.53 3.39 3.67
N GLU A 32 12.00 2.20 3.34
CA GLU A 32 11.52 1.51 2.16
C GLU A 32 10.12 0.97 2.41
N VAL A 33 9.21 1.19 1.46
CA VAL A 33 7.84 0.73 1.57
C VAL A 33 7.52 -0.12 0.34
N ASP A 34 7.22 -1.39 0.58
CA ASP A 34 6.88 -2.33 -0.48
C ASP A 34 5.46 -2.83 -0.30
N VAL A 35 4.85 -3.23 -1.39
CA VAL A 35 3.55 -3.89 -1.38
C VAL A 35 3.64 -5.19 -2.15
N THR A 36 3.11 -6.25 -1.55
CA THR A 36 3.12 -7.60 -2.12
C THR A 36 1.70 -8.05 -2.39
N TYR A 37 1.47 -8.52 -3.60
CA TYR A 37 0.22 -9.17 -3.98
C TYR A 37 0.55 -10.51 -4.64
N LEU A 38 0.03 -11.60 -4.04
CA LEU A 38 0.39 -12.95 -4.43
C LEU A 38 1.90 -13.12 -4.28
N ASP A 39 2.62 -13.40 -5.36
CA ASP A 39 4.08 -13.58 -5.33
C ASP A 39 4.85 -12.41 -5.90
N LYS A 40 4.18 -11.26 -6.15
CA LYS A 40 4.83 -10.08 -6.70
C LYS A 40 4.98 -9.00 -5.64
N THR A 41 6.19 -8.45 -5.55
CA THR A 41 6.48 -7.33 -4.64
C THR A 41 6.97 -6.14 -5.46
N VAL A 42 6.40 -4.97 -5.20
CA VAL A 42 6.78 -3.73 -5.86
C VAL A 42 6.99 -2.63 -4.85
N ASN A 43 7.68 -1.57 -5.26
CA ASN A 43 7.90 -0.39 -4.45
C ASN A 43 6.59 0.42 -4.35
N MET A 44 6.07 0.60 -3.14
CA MET A 44 4.82 1.35 -2.94
C MET A 44 4.96 2.85 -3.23
N LYS A 45 6.18 3.34 -3.40
CA LYS A 45 6.41 4.75 -3.77
C LYS A 45 6.35 4.97 -5.29
N SER A 46 6.08 3.92 -6.06
CA SER A 46 5.98 3.98 -7.51
C SER A 46 4.54 3.72 -7.96
N ILE A 47 3.90 4.71 -8.59
CA ILE A 47 2.54 4.54 -9.09
C ILE A 47 2.48 3.43 -10.14
N MET A 48 3.44 3.42 -11.06
CA MET A 48 3.50 2.39 -12.10
C MET A 48 3.67 0.99 -11.50
N GLY A 49 4.53 0.88 -10.48
CA GLY A 49 4.74 -0.39 -9.79
C GLY A 49 3.47 -0.89 -9.14
N VAL A 50 2.81 -0.02 -8.38
CA VAL A 50 1.58 -0.41 -7.67
C VAL A 50 0.49 -0.81 -8.65
N MET A 51 0.31 -0.04 -9.71
CA MET A 51 -0.72 -0.34 -10.72
C MET A 51 -0.42 -1.64 -11.48
N SER A 52 0.85 -1.98 -11.64
CA SER A 52 1.25 -3.19 -12.36
C SER A 52 0.80 -4.47 -11.65
N LEU A 53 0.48 -4.39 -10.36
CA LEU A 53 0.00 -5.56 -9.62
C LEU A 53 -1.39 -6.03 -10.04
N GLY A 54 -2.22 -5.11 -10.54
CA GLY A 54 -3.57 -5.46 -10.98
C GLY A 54 -4.44 -6.04 -9.88
N VAL A 55 -4.35 -5.51 -8.67
CA VAL A 55 -5.05 -6.06 -7.51
C VAL A 55 -6.56 -5.80 -7.62
N PRO A 56 -7.39 -6.85 -7.67
CA PRO A 56 -8.84 -6.66 -7.70
C PRO A 56 -9.40 -6.35 -6.31
N THR A 57 -10.65 -5.87 -6.29
CA THR A 57 -11.32 -5.61 -5.02
C THR A 57 -11.44 -6.90 -4.18
N GLN A 58 -11.46 -6.74 -2.87
CA GLN A 58 -11.58 -7.83 -1.88
C GLN A 58 -10.38 -8.76 -1.84
N SER A 59 -9.28 -8.40 -2.48
CA SER A 59 -8.02 -9.16 -2.41
C SER A 59 -7.15 -8.64 -1.28
N GLU A 60 -6.29 -9.50 -0.76
CA GLU A 60 -5.34 -9.14 0.29
C GLU A 60 -4.01 -8.71 -0.31
N ILE A 61 -3.44 -7.66 0.28
CA ILE A 61 -2.07 -7.23 -0.01
C ILE A 61 -1.30 -7.13 1.30
N THR A 62 0.02 -7.27 1.21
CA THR A 62 0.89 -7.09 2.38
C THR A 62 1.75 -5.86 2.17
N ILE A 63 1.70 -4.94 3.12
CA ILE A 63 2.51 -3.72 3.12
C ILE A 63 3.69 -3.96 4.05
N THR A 64 4.90 -3.71 3.57
CA THR A 64 6.14 -3.92 4.34
C THR A 64 6.89 -2.60 4.41
N CYS A 65 7.29 -2.19 5.61
CA CYS A 65 8.09 -0.99 5.83
C CYS A 65 9.41 -1.39 6.49
N ASP A 66 10.53 -0.87 5.99
CA ASP A 66 11.86 -1.22 6.50
C ASP A 66 12.74 0.03 6.56
N GLY A 67 13.06 0.49 7.76
CA GLY A 67 13.87 1.68 7.98
C GLY A 67 13.57 2.32 9.32
N ASP A 68 14.20 3.47 9.57
CA ASP A 68 14.15 4.13 10.87
C ASP A 68 12.74 4.54 11.29
N ASP A 69 11.90 4.96 10.33
CA ASP A 69 10.54 5.41 10.59
C ASP A 69 9.49 4.36 10.24
N GLU A 70 9.88 3.09 10.19
CA GLU A 70 9.01 2.02 9.69
C GLU A 70 7.72 1.85 10.49
N GLU A 71 7.76 2.00 11.80
CA GLU A 71 6.57 1.82 12.63
C GLU A 71 5.58 2.96 12.41
N GLN A 72 6.07 4.19 12.37
CA GLN A 72 5.24 5.34 12.07
C GLN A 72 4.68 5.26 10.65
N ALA A 73 5.50 4.79 9.71
CA ALA A 73 5.10 4.67 8.32
C ALA A 73 3.94 3.71 8.15
N ILE A 74 4.05 2.49 8.69
CA ILE A 74 3.01 1.50 8.47
C ILE A 74 1.69 1.93 9.11
N GLU A 75 1.75 2.53 10.30
CA GLU A 75 0.55 3.02 10.96
C GLU A 75 -0.12 4.14 10.16
N THR A 76 0.65 5.12 9.71
CA THR A 76 0.10 6.24 8.96
C THR A 76 -0.45 5.81 7.61
N ILE A 77 0.27 4.97 6.89
CA ILE A 77 -0.15 4.47 5.58
C ILE A 77 -1.48 3.72 5.71
N VAL A 78 -1.56 2.80 6.65
CA VAL A 78 -2.78 2.02 6.85
C VAL A 78 -3.95 2.93 7.24
N ASN A 79 -3.73 3.91 8.11
CA ASN A 79 -4.79 4.83 8.51
C ASN A 79 -5.29 5.67 7.33
N VAL A 80 -4.38 6.18 6.50
CA VAL A 80 -4.77 6.96 5.32
C VAL A 80 -5.56 6.11 4.34
N LEU A 81 -5.11 4.89 4.06
CA LEU A 81 -5.81 4.00 3.15
C LEU A 81 -7.20 3.65 3.66
N ARG A 82 -7.34 3.46 4.97
CA ARG A 82 -8.63 3.15 5.58
C ARG A 82 -9.57 4.35 5.53
N GLN A 83 -9.07 5.55 5.81
CA GLN A 83 -9.86 6.79 5.74
C GLN A 83 -10.35 7.07 4.32
N GLN A 84 -9.57 6.72 3.33
CA GLN A 84 -9.92 6.94 1.92
C GLN A 84 -10.69 5.77 1.31
N ALA A 85 -11.09 4.81 2.13
CA ALA A 85 -11.86 3.63 1.71
C ALA A 85 -11.13 2.78 0.66
N VAL A 86 -9.80 2.79 0.67
CA VAL A 86 -8.99 1.93 -0.18
C VAL A 86 -8.93 0.53 0.39
N ILE A 87 -8.85 0.42 1.71
CA ILE A 87 -8.82 -0.86 2.42
C ILE A 87 -9.90 -0.89 3.49
N LYS A 88 -10.20 -2.09 3.94
CA LYS A 88 -11.09 -2.31 5.09
C LYS A 88 -10.45 -1.89 6.39
#